data_6344b891ef48f7e23414967cc1cbdcc2
#
_entry.id   6344b891ef48f7e23414967cc1cbdcc2
#
_cell.length_a   1.000
_cell.length_b   1.000
_cell.length_c   1.000
_cell.angle_alpha   90.00
_cell.angle_beta   90.00
_cell.angle_gamma   90.00
#
_symmetry.space_group_name_H-M   'P 1'
#
loop_
_entity.id
_entity.type
_entity.pdbx_description
1 polymer ?
#
loop_
_entity_poly.entity_id
_entity_poly.type
_entity_poly.pdbx_seq_one_letter_code
_entity_poly.pdbx_strand_id
1 'polypeptide(L)'
;ERIERVTIVGNVAMHHLLAKLPIETLAVIPFQPYSKASIKDAAPLMSGIFPEKVEVTLPPVIGGFVGSDALACLAYFGFDEATHPMAAIDLGTNGEVMVTDGKRILTASTAAGPAFEGVNISCGTRAIDGAIVGAKIEADEITLHTIADAPPIGLTGSGLLSLIHQFREAGVIEPSGRIARNLPGSFAQRIDENEHGIKRIKLTEEGDLYLSQMDIRELQKAKGAIRASINILMDELGLKSEDLEEVILTGSFGGQVDIDAVLNLGMIPPVRQEVVETTANGAGFGAAIFLSDEGFARGEKIAASSEQIDLDQNPNFD
;
A
#
# COMPACT_ATOMS: atom_id res chain seq x y z
N GLU A 1 26.88 6.89 19.47
CA GLU A 1 26.94 6.32 18.10
C GLU A 1 27.07 7.47 17.11
N ARG A 2 27.81 7.24 16.03
CA ARG A 2 28.08 8.24 15.01
C ARG A 2 27.45 7.80 13.70
N ILE A 3 26.55 8.61 13.14
CA ILE A 3 25.99 8.38 11.81
C ILE A 3 27.04 8.83 10.78
N GLU A 4 27.37 7.98 9.83
CA GLU A 4 28.34 8.24 8.77
C GLU A 4 27.67 8.37 7.40
N ARG A 5 26.63 7.55 7.14
CA ARG A 5 25.88 7.56 5.90
C ARG A 5 24.36 7.59 6.15
N VAL A 6 23.64 8.26 5.28
CA VAL A 6 22.17 8.32 5.25
C VAL A 6 21.73 8.20 3.81
N THR A 7 20.78 7.28 3.57
CA THR A 7 20.06 7.21 2.29
C THR A 7 18.59 7.55 2.53
N ILE A 8 18.05 8.40 1.69
CA ILE A 8 16.65 8.83 1.79
C ILE A 8 15.92 8.39 0.53
N VAL A 9 14.87 7.61 0.72
CA VAL A 9 13.94 7.18 -0.33
C VAL A 9 12.56 7.78 -0.10
N GLY A 10 11.80 7.94 -1.16
CA GLY A 10 10.44 8.45 -1.10
C GLY A 10 9.85 8.67 -2.48
N ASN A 11 8.60 9.11 -2.52
CA ASN A 11 7.91 9.41 -3.77
C ASN A 11 8.58 10.57 -4.54
N VAL A 12 8.21 10.72 -5.81
CA VAL A 12 8.86 11.66 -6.73
C VAL A 12 8.73 13.12 -6.28
N ALA A 13 7.58 13.51 -5.74
CA ALA A 13 7.37 14.88 -5.25
C ALA A 13 8.25 15.18 -4.04
N MET A 14 8.32 14.27 -3.07
CA MET A 14 9.19 14.38 -1.90
C MET A 14 10.66 14.44 -2.30
N HIS A 15 11.10 13.60 -3.25
CA HIS A 15 12.45 13.61 -3.79
C HIS A 15 12.80 15.00 -4.38
N HIS A 16 11.94 15.55 -5.24
CA HIS A 16 12.17 16.85 -5.88
C HIS A 16 12.17 17.99 -4.88
N LEU A 17 11.24 18.02 -3.93
CA LEU A 17 11.19 19.03 -2.88
C LEU A 17 12.45 19.00 -2.02
N LEU A 18 12.89 17.82 -1.60
CA LEU A 18 14.09 17.65 -0.80
C LEU A 18 15.35 18.05 -1.57
N ALA A 19 15.41 17.67 -2.85
CA ALA A 19 16.50 18.04 -3.76
C ALA A 19 16.44 19.49 -4.25
N LYS A 20 15.43 20.26 -3.87
CA LYS A 20 15.17 21.63 -4.35
C LYS A 20 15.08 21.73 -5.88
N LEU A 21 14.54 20.68 -6.50
CA LEU A 21 14.29 20.62 -7.94
C LEU A 21 12.89 21.18 -8.26
N PRO A 22 12.68 21.69 -9.48
CA PRO A 22 11.36 22.12 -9.94
C PRO A 22 10.32 20.99 -9.86
N ILE A 23 9.11 21.30 -9.41
CA ILE A 23 7.99 20.35 -9.28
C ILE A 23 6.84 20.62 -10.25
N GLU A 24 6.89 21.71 -10.99
CA GLU A 24 5.82 22.16 -11.88
C GLU A 24 5.50 21.12 -12.96
N THR A 25 6.53 20.42 -13.44
CA THR A 25 6.38 19.38 -14.46
C THR A 25 5.68 18.12 -13.94
N LEU A 26 5.67 17.91 -12.61
CA LEU A 26 4.91 16.82 -11.97
C LEU A 26 3.40 17.13 -11.87
N ALA A 27 3.00 18.38 -12.03
CA ALA A 27 1.61 18.81 -11.91
C ALA A 27 0.88 18.95 -13.26
N VAL A 28 1.59 18.78 -14.36
CA VAL A 28 1.04 18.94 -15.72
C VAL A 28 1.40 17.76 -16.60
N ILE A 29 0.48 17.39 -17.49
CA ILE A 29 0.70 16.32 -18.48
C ILE A 29 1.91 16.67 -19.34
N PRO A 30 2.87 15.75 -19.53
CA PRO A 30 2.82 14.31 -19.25
C PRO A 30 3.38 13.87 -17.89
N PHE A 31 3.34 14.72 -16.86
CA PHE A 31 3.73 14.40 -15.47
C PHE A 31 5.17 13.87 -15.36
N GLN A 32 6.12 14.49 -16.04
CA GLN A 32 7.51 14.05 -16.08
C GLN A 32 8.34 14.69 -14.95
N PRO A 33 9.21 13.93 -14.27
CA PRO A 33 10.11 14.49 -13.29
C PRO A 33 11.13 15.41 -13.97
N TYR A 34 11.50 16.50 -13.31
CA TYR A 34 12.58 17.39 -13.80
C TYR A 34 13.90 16.64 -13.97
N SER A 35 14.18 15.70 -13.04
CA SER A 35 15.34 14.82 -13.09
C SER A 35 14.99 13.46 -12.50
N LYS A 36 15.46 12.40 -13.13
CA LYS A 36 15.41 11.03 -12.58
C LYS A 36 16.71 10.64 -11.89
N ALA A 37 17.74 11.47 -11.99
CA ALA A 37 19.09 11.11 -11.55
C ALA A 37 19.20 10.99 -10.02
N SER A 38 20.09 10.10 -9.59
CA SER A 38 20.52 10.02 -8.19
C SER A 38 21.33 11.27 -7.78
N ILE A 39 21.33 11.57 -6.49
CA ILE A 39 22.15 12.62 -5.89
C ILE A 39 23.05 11.98 -4.83
N LYS A 40 24.37 11.93 -5.09
CA LYS A 40 25.36 11.27 -4.21
C LYS A 40 25.88 12.17 -3.10
N ASP A 41 25.68 13.47 -3.20
CA ASP A 41 26.03 14.47 -2.17
C ASP A 41 24.83 15.39 -1.93
N ALA A 42 23.87 14.91 -1.17
CA ALA A 42 22.68 15.66 -0.83
C ALA A 42 22.77 16.40 0.52
N ALA A 43 23.84 16.20 1.30
CA ALA A 43 24.00 16.85 2.61
C ALA A 43 23.89 18.39 2.55
N PRO A 44 24.45 19.09 1.54
CA PRO A 44 24.32 20.56 1.41
C PRO A 44 22.87 21.03 1.23
N LEU A 45 21.99 20.19 0.64
CA LEU A 45 20.57 20.50 0.46
C LEU A 45 19.81 20.53 1.79
N MET A 46 20.34 19.84 2.79
CA MET A 46 19.74 19.62 4.12
C MET A 46 20.58 20.31 5.21
N SER A 47 21.11 21.49 4.93
CA SER A 47 21.94 22.22 5.88
C SER A 47 21.26 22.37 7.24
N GLY A 48 22.00 22.03 8.31
CA GLY A 48 21.52 22.08 9.70
C GLY A 48 20.76 20.82 10.19
N ILE A 49 20.45 19.85 9.32
CA ILE A 49 19.83 18.57 9.72
C ILE A 49 20.93 17.55 10.06
N PHE A 50 21.93 17.42 9.18
CA PHE A 50 23.03 16.49 9.36
C PHE A 50 24.37 17.24 9.56
N PRO A 51 25.30 16.68 10.36
CA PRO A 51 26.67 17.17 10.42
C PRO A 51 27.34 17.15 9.03
N GLU A 52 28.23 18.12 8.75
CA GLU A 52 28.92 18.25 7.45
C GLU A 52 29.68 16.99 6.98
N LYS A 53 29.98 16.07 7.90
CA LYS A 53 30.75 14.85 7.60
C LYS A 53 29.86 13.65 7.27
N VAL A 54 28.54 13.81 7.33
CA VAL A 54 27.59 12.73 7.02
C VAL A 54 27.37 12.73 5.51
N GLU A 55 27.63 11.59 4.89
CA GLU A 55 27.29 11.36 3.49
C GLU A 55 25.77 11.14 3.38
N VAL A 56 25.09 11.96 2.58
CA VAL A 56 23.65 11.84 2.35
C VAL A 56 23.40 11.59 0.88
N THR A 57 22.68 10.52 0.56
CA THR A 57 22.37 10.11 -0.81
C THR A 57 20.87 10.04 -1.06
N LEU A 58 20.46 10.41 -2.26
CA LEU A 58 19.12 10.21 -2.80
C LEU A 58 19.24 9.27 -4.01
N PRO A 59 18.71 8.05 -3.96
CA PRO A 59 18.65 7.16 -5.12
C PRO A 59 17.80 7.76 -6.25
N PRO A 60 17.94 7.27 -7.49
CA PRO A 60 17.17 7.77 -8.62
C PRO A 60 15.67 7.47 -8.46
N VAL A 61 14.83 8.19 -9.18
CA VAL A 61 13.40 7.85 -9.32
C VAL A 61 13.16 7.15 -10.66
N ILE A 62 12.12 6.31 -10.73
CA ILE A 62 11.81 5.52 -11.94
C ILE A 62 11.02 6.37 -12.94
N GLY A 63 10.03 7.12 -12.49
CA GLY A 63 9.16 7.90 -13.35
C GLY A 63 8.56 9.13 -12.69
N GLY A 64 7.49 9.68 -13.26
CA GLY A 64 6.78 10.83 -12.72
C GLY A 64 5.94 10.53 -11.48
N PHE A 65 5.53 9.27 -11.33
CA PHE A 65 4.71 8.79 -10.22
C PHE A 65 5.43 7.74 -9.35
N VAL A 66 6.44 7.06 -9.90
CA VAL A 66 7.15 5.97 -9.23
C VAL A 66 8.49 6.46 -8.72
N GLY A 67 8.62 6.56 -7.41
CA GLY A 67 9.75 7.14 -6.70
C GLY A 67 10.86 6.16 -6.36
N SER A 68 11.78 6.61 -5.51
CA SER A 68 12.88 5.80 -4.99
C SER A 68 12.45 4.86 -3.85
N ASP A 69 11.28 5.03 -3.27
CA ASP A 69 10.64 4.09 -2.37
C ASP A 69 10.26 2.76 -3.08
N ALA A 70 9.58 2.85 -4.23
CA ALA A 70 9.32 1.70 -5.08
C ALA A 70 10.61 1.06 -5.60
N LEU A 71 11.62 1.88 -5.99
CA LEU A 71 12.94 1.37 -6.36
C LEU A 71 13.59 0.57 -5.22
N ALA A 72 13.46 1.03 -4.00
CA ALA A 72 13.97 0.35 -2.82
C ALA A 72 13.26 -1.01 -2.63
N CYS A 73 11.93 -1.08 -2.81
CA CYS A 73 11.19 -2.33 -2.81
C CYS A 73 11.69 -3.29 -3.90
N LEU A 74 11.88 -2.81 -5.15
CA LEU A 74 12.42 -3.64 -6.24
C LEU A 74 13.79 -4.25 -5.88
N ALA A 75 14.68 -3.45 -5.28
CA ALA A 75 16.00 -3.92 -4.87
C ALA A 75 15.93 -4.94 -3.71
N TYR A 76 15.04 -4.71 -2.75
CA TYR A 76 14.90 -5.58 -1.58
C TYR A 76 14.28 -6.93 -1.94
N PHE A 77 13.27 -6.94 -2.81
CA PHE A 77 12.59 -8.16 -3.25
C PHE A 77 13.29 -8.85 -4.42
N GLY A 78 14.43 -8.32 -4.90
CA GLY A 78 15.25 -8.99 -5.91
C GLY A 78 14.66 -9.03 -7.32
N PHE A 79 13.88 -8.02 -7.72
CA PHE A 79 13.25 -7.97 -9.04
C PHE A 79 14.24 -8.02 -10.21
N ASP A 80 15.45 -7.48 -10.03
CA ASP A 80 16.52 -7.50 -11.03
C ASP A 80 17.20 -8.88 -11.17
N GLU A 81 17.00 -9.77 -10.21
CA GLU A 81 17.52 -11.14 -10.19
C GLU A 81 16.42 -12.18 -10.43
N ALA A 82 15.17 -11.75 -10.51
CA ALA A 82 14.03 -12.63 -10.72
C ALA A 82 14.12 -13.36 -12.08
N THR A 83 13.86 -14.67 -12.07
CA THR A 83 13.81 -15.51 -13.25
C THR A 83 12.42 -16.07 -13.53
N HIS A 84 11.44 -15.68 -12.72
CA HIS A 84 10.04 -16.11 -12.76
C HIS A 84 9.11 -14.90 -12.59
N PRO A 85 7.84 -15.01 -12.99
CA PRO A 85 6.87 -13.96 -12.79
C PRO A 85 6.58 -13.72 -11.31
N MET A 86 6.76 -12.46 -10.88
CA MET A 86 6.43 -12.04 -9.53
C MET A 86 5.82 -10.65 -9.50
N ALA A 87 5.10 -10.34 -8.44
CA ALA A 87 4.50 -9.05 -8.19
C ALA A 87 4.79 -8.57 -6.77
N ALA A 88 4.88 -7.27 -6.58
CA ALA A 88 4.89 -6.66 -5.24
C ALA A 88 3.97 -5.43 -5.22
N ILE A 89 3.31 -5.22 -4.09
CA ILE A 89 2.42 -4.09 -3.86
C ILE A 89 2.84 -3.42 -2.55
N ASP A 90 3.25 -2.16 -2.63
CA ASP A 90 3.50 -1.31 -1.46
C ASP A 90 2.20 -0.55 -1.15
N LEU A 91 1.59 -0.90 -0.02
CA LEU A 91 0.29 -0.41 0.40
C LEU A 91 0.43 0.83 1.28
N GLY A 92 0.32 2.00 0.67
CA GLY A 92 0.31 3.30 1.32
C GLY A 92 -0.84 4.19 0.81
N THR A 93 -0.72 5.50 0.98
CA THR A 93 -1.63 6.50 0.40
C THR A 93 -1.69 6.38 -1.11
N ASN A 94 -0.54 6.13 -1.74
CA ASN A 94 -0.46 5.59 -3.08
C ASN A 94 -0.20 4.08 -2.97
N GLY A 95 -0.73 3.33 -3.92
CA GLY A 95 -0.38 1.93 -4.09
C GLY A 95 0.68 1.81 -5.18
N GLU A 96 1.93 1.56 -4.81
CA GLU A 96 2.97 1.25 -5.78
C GLU A 96 2.88 -0.24 -6.14
N VAL A 97 2.65 -0.50 -7.42
CA VAL A 97 2.53 -1.85 -7.96
C VAL A 97 3.72 -2.14 -8.86
N MET A 98 4.35 -3.27 -8.65
CA MET A 98 5.53 -3.74 -9.36
C MET A 98 5.28 -5.16 -9.87
N VAL A 99 5.55 -5.42 -11.14
CA VAL A 99 5.39 -6.75 -11.75
C VAL A 99 6.56 -7.03 -12.67
N THR A 100 7.06 -8.26 -12.65
CA THR A 100 8.06 -8.75 -13.61
C THR A 100 7.66 -10.11 -14.19
N ASP A 101 8.06 -10.37 -15.42
CA ASP A 101 8.01 -11.67 -16.07
C ASP A 101 9.36 -12.42 -15.99
N GLY A 102 10.28 -11.91 -15.17
CA GLY A 102 11.66 -12.38 -15.10
C GLY A 102 12.61 -11.78 -16.16
N LYS A 103 12.13 -10.80 -16.97
CA LYS A 103 12.93 -10.11 -17.99
C LYS A 103 12.70 -8.61 -18.00
N ARG A 104 11.45 -8.18 -17.96
CA ARG A 104 11.04 -6.78 -17.88
C ARG A 104 10.50 -6.49 -16.49
N ILE A 105 10.77 -5.30 -15.98
CA ILE A 105 10.22 -4.81 -14.71
C ILE A 105 9.28 -3.65 -15.03
N LEU A 106 8.00 -3.83 -14.76
CA LEU A 106 6.99 -2.80 -14.90
C LEU A 106 6.55 -2.29 -13.55
N THR A 107 6.33 -0.99 -13.46
CA THR A 107 5.91 -0.32 -12.24
C THR A 107 4.79 0.66 -12.52
N ALA A 108 3.89 0.83 -11.56
CA ALA A 108 2.86 1.86 -11.61
C ALA A 108 2.59 2.38 -10.18
N SER A 109 2.13 3.61 -10.09
CA SER A 109 1.61 4.18 -8.84
C SER A 109 0.15 4.56 -9.04
N THR A 110 -0.70 4.16 -8.12
CA THR A 110 -2.14 4.45 -8.15
C THR A 110 -2.57 5.18 -6.88
N ALA A 111 -3.51 6.10 -7.02
CA ALA A 111 -4.11 6.81 -5.89
C ALA A 111 -5.09 5.88 -5.13
N ALA A 112 -4.56 4.98 -4.31
CA ALA A 112 -5.36 4.07 -3.48
C ALA A 112 -6.14 4.83 -2.40
N GLY A 113 -5.66 5.99 -2.00
CA GLY A 113 -6.24 6.79 -0.92
C GLY A 113 -5.79 6.33 0.46
N PRO A 114 -5.97 7.17 1.49
CA PRO A 114 -5.37 6.95 2.80
C PRO A 114 -6.19 6.02 3.72
N ALA A 115 -7.18 5.28 3.20
CA ALA A 115 -8.01 4.36 3.99
C ALA A 115 -7.16 3.30 4.70
N PHE A 116 -6.11 2.83 4.04
CA PHE A 116 -5.18 1.86 4.60
C PHE A 116 -4.31 2.41 5.73
N GLU A 117 -4.13 3.71 5.82
CA GLU A 117 -3.42 4.37 6.92
C GLU A 117 -4.35 4.76 8.08
N GLY A 118 -5.62 4.33 8.04
CA GLY A 118 -6.64 4.69 9.02
C GLY A 118 -7.13 6.14 8.88
N VAL A 119 -6.83 6.80 7.76
CA VAL A 119 -7.29 8.17 7.47
C VAL A 119 -8.51 8.10 6.54
N ASN A 120 -9.41 9.06 6.67
CA ASN A 120 -10.69 9.13 5.93
C ASN A 120 -11.64 7.96 6.20
N ILE A 121 -11.46 7.26 7.31
CA ILE A 121 -12.43 6.28 7.83
C ILE A 121 -12.95 6.74 9.19
N SER A 122 -14.20 6.39 9.50
CA SER A 122 -14.97 6.98 10.60
C SER A 122 -14.31 6.86 11.97
N CYS A 123 -13.77 5.69 12.29
CA CYS A 123 -13.10 5.39 13.55
C CYS A 123 -11.63 5.03 13.31
N GLY A 124 -10.98 5.67 12.33
CA GLY A 124 -9.60 5.38 11.97
C GLY A 124 -8.59 5.83 13.04
N THR A 125 -7.57 5.03 13.24
CA THR A 125 -6.46 5.33 14.14
C THR A 125 -5.13 4.81 13.62
N ARG A 126 -4.04 5.33 14.16
CA ARG A 126 -2.69 4.79 13.93
C ARG A 126 -2.51 3.47 14.68
N ALA A 127 -1.49 2.70 14.32
CA ALA A 127 -1.12 1.45 14.98
C ALA A 127 -0.49 1.73 16.35
N ILE A 128 -1.34 1.91 17.37
CA ILE A 128 -1.00 2.13 18.79
C ILE A 128 -1.79 1.13 19.66
N ASP A 129 -1.46 1.03 20.93
CA ASP A 129 -2.16 0.15 21.85
C ASP A 129 -3.68 0.38 21.82
N GLY A 130 -4.46 -0.69 21.69
CA GLY A 130 -5.91 -0.64 21.53
C GLY A 130 -6.41 -0.44 20.09
N ALA A 131 -5.54 -0.17 19.11
CA ALA A 131 -5.96 -0.09 17.71
C ALA A 131 -6.37 -1.49 17.21
N ILE A 132 -7.54 -1.58 16.58
CA ILE A 132 -8.09 -2.82 16.02
C ILE A 132 -7.32 -3.15 14.75
N VAL A 133 -6.66 -4.30 14.74
CA VAL A 133 -5.86 -4.81 13.61
C VAL A 133 -6.51 -5.99 12.89
N GLY A 134 -7.55 -6.58 13.49
CA GLY A 134 -8.31 -7.70 12.93
C GLY A 134 -9.59 -7.96 13.68
N ALA A 135 -10.42 -8.82 13.14
CA ALA A 135 -11.65 -9.26 13.77
C ALA A 135 -11.99 -10.70 13.38
N LYS A 136 -12.77 -11.36 14.21
CA LYS A 136 -13.38 -12.65 13.93
C LYS A 136 -14.88 -12.58 14.24
N ILE A 137 -15.69 -13.13 13.35
CA ILE A 137 -17.14 -13.23 13.55
C ILE A 137 -17.53 -14.72 13.62
N GLU A 138 -18.07 -15.13 14.76
CA GLU A 138 -18.58 -16.49 14.98
C GLU A 138 -19.93 -16.41 15.67
N ALA A 139 -20.92 -17.12 15.15
CA ALA A 139 -22.28 -17.19 15.74
C ALA A 139 -22.87 -15.82 16.13
N ASP A 140 -22.70 -14.80 15.27
CA ASP A 140 -23.13 -13.41 15.45
C ASP A 140 -22.34 -12.59 16.51
N GLU A 141 -21.32 -13.15 17.11
CA GLU A 141 -20.41 -12.44 18.01
C GLU A 141 -19.22 -11.86 17.23
N ILE A 142 -18.84 -10.62 17.58
CA ILE A 142 -17.70 -9.93 17.02
C ILE A 142 -16.57 -9.96 18.05
N THR A 143 -15.49 -10.66 17.75
CA THR A 143 -14.24 -10.59 18.52
C THR A 143 -13.30 -9.66 17.81
N LEU A 144 -12.87 -8.58 18.51
CA LEU A 144 -11.91 -7.60 17.99
C LEU A 144 -10.50 -7.97 18.46
N HIS A 145 -9.55 -7.97 17.54
CA HIS A 145 -8.13 -8.16 17.84
C HIS A 145 -7.46 -6.78 17.87
N THR A 146 -6.90 -6.42 19.02
CA THR A 146 -6.29 -5.11 19.24
C THR A 146 -4.78 -5.22 19.53
N ILE A 147 -4.04 -4.17 19.24
CA ILE A 147 -2.62 -4.08 19.62
C ILE A 147 -2.52 -4.09 21.13
N ALA A 148 -1.58 -4.90 21.67
CA ALA A 148 -1.32 -5.11 23.09
C ALA A 148 -2.52 -5.64 23.90
N ASP A 149 -3.53 -6.24 23.24
CA ASP A 149 -4.78 -6.69 23.87
C ASP A 149 -5.46 -5.60 24.74
N ALA A 150 -5.21 -4.33 24.38
CA ALA A 150 -5.78 -3.18 25.08
C ALA A 150 -7.23 -2.91 24.63
N PRO A 151 -8.05 -2.19 25.41
CA PRO A 151 -9.41 -1.81 25.02
C PRO A 151 -9.44 -1.14 23.65
N PRO A 152 -10.42 -1.47 22.78
CA PRO A 152 -10.46 -0.96 21.42
C PRO A 152 -10.67 0.56 21.38
N ILE A 153 -9.87 1.27 20.56
CA ILE A 153 -9.91 2.73 20.43
C ILE A 153 -10.17 3.22 19.01
N GLY A 154 -10.02 2.35 18.01
CA GLY A 154 -10.21 2.70 16.60
C GLY A 154 -9.69 1.63 15.65
N LEU A 155 -9.83 1.86 14.34
CA LEU A 155 -9.49 0.93 13.27
C LEU A 155 -8.18 1.30 12.59
N THR A 156 -7.28 0.33 12.44
CA THR A 156 -6.20 0.42 11.45
C THR A 156 -6.71 0.01 10.07
N GLY A 157 -5.91 0.21 9.03
CA GLY A 157 -6.25 -0.30 7.69
C GLY A 157 -6.36 -1.82 7.64
N SER A 158 -5.51 -2.57 8.36
CA SER A 158 -5.63 -4.02 8.48
C SER A 158 -6.92 -4.44 9.19
N GLY A 159 -7.29 -3.73 10.26
CA GLY A 159 -8.56 -3.94 10.97
C GLY A 159 -9.76 -3.65 10.09
N LEU A 160 -9.73 -2.59 9.29
CA LEU A 160 -10.78 -2.28 8.29
C LEU A 160 -10.93 -3.41 7.28
N LEU A 161 -9.84 -3.89 6.70
CA LEU A 161 -9.83 -4.97 5.72
C LEU A 161 -10.41 -6.25 6.32
N SER A 162 -9.92 -6.67 7.49
CA SER A 162 -10.37 -7.86 8.19
C SER A 162 -11.85 -7.78 8.56
N LEU A 163 -12.33 -6.67 9.12
CA LEU A 163 -13.74 -6.46 9.47
C LEU A 163 -14.65 -6.56 8.24
N ILE A 164 -14.32 -5.90 7.15
CA ILE A 164 -15.13 -5.95 5.92
C ILE A 164 -15.17 -7.38 5.37
N HIS A 165 -14.04 -8.09 5.39
CA HIS A 165 -14.00 -9.51 5.01
C HIS A 165 -14.93 -10.35 5.89
N GLN A 166 -14.81 -10.26 7.21
CA GLN A 166 -15.62 -11.02 8.14
C GLN A 166 -17.12 -10.70 8.01
N PHE A 167 -17.49 -9.43 7.86
CA PHE A 167 -18.90 -9.05 7.61
C PHE A 167 -19.42 -9.51 6.24
N ARG A 168 -18.55 -9.63 5.23
CA ARG A 168 -18.90 -10.24 3.94
C ARG A 168 -19.22 -11.72 4.10
N GLU A 169 -18.36 -12.47 4.78
CA GLU A 169 -18.55 -13.89 5.05
C GLU A 169 -19.81 -14.14 5.90
N ALA A 170 -20.07 -13.29 6.89
CA ALA A 170 -21.28 -13.35 7.71
C ALA A 170 -22.56 -12.88 6.99
N GLY A 171 -22.48 -12.41 5.74
CA GLY A 171 -23.64 -11.92 4.99
C GLY A 171 -24.20 -10.58 5.46
N VAL A 172 -23.48 -9.86 6.32
CA VAL A 172 -23.82 -8.50 6.80
C VAL A 172 -23.54 -7.45 5.74
N ILE A 173 -22.48 -7.68 4.93
CA ILE A 173 -22.15 -6.85 3.77
C ILE A 173 -22.41 -7.69 2.50
N GLU A 174 -23.21 -7.16 1.58
CA GLU A 174 -23.50 -7.76 0.28
C GLU A 174 -22.26 -7.74 -0.65
N PRO A 175 -22.23 -8.56 -1.73
CA PRO A 175 -21.18 -8.50 -2.77
C PRO A 175 -20.97 -7.11 -3.36
N SER A 176 -22.00 -6.29 -3.40
CA SER A 176 -21.95 -4.88 -3.85
C SER A 176 -21.23 -3.94 -2.89
N GLY A 177 -20.85 -4.43 -1.69
CA GLY A 177 -20.32 -3.61 -0.60
C GLY A 177 -21.39 -2.84 0.17
N ARG A 178 -22.67 -3.11 -0.06
CA ARG A 178 -23.77 -2.50 0.69
C ARG A 178 -24.01 -3.25 2.00
N ILE A 179 -24.27 -2.53 3.08
CA ILE A 179 -24.80 -3.15 4.30
C ILE A 179 -26.18 -3.73 3.98
N ALA A 180 -26.35 -5.03 4.22
CA ALA A 180 -27.54 -5.78 3.82
C ALA A 180 -28.83 -5.20 4.43
N ARG A 181 -29.94 -5.41 3.74
CA ARG A 181 -31.27 -5.04 4.25
C ARG A 181 -31.82 -6.11 5.20
N ASN A 182 -31.66 -7.38 4.81
CA ASN A 182 -32.06 -8.53 5.60
C ASN A 182 -30.81 -9.08 6.28
N LEU A 183 -30.64 -8.74 7.53
CA LEU A 183 -29.46 -9.08 8.31
C LEU A 183 -29.63 -10.46 8.95
N PRO A 184 -28.58 -11.30 8.94
CA PRO A 184 -28.61 -12.56 9.65
C PRO A 184 -28.53 -12.34 11.17
N GLY A 185 -29.15 -13.25 11.93
CA GLY A 185 -28.98 -13.32 13.37
C GLY A 185 -29.27 -12.03 14.14
N SER A 186 -28.40 -11.71 15.08
CA SER A 186 -28.51 -10.55 15.97
C SER A 186 -27.98 -9.24 15.36
N PHE A 187 -27.38 -9.27 14.18
CA PHE A 187 -26.74 -8.08 13.56
C PHE A 187 -27.70 -6.92 13.32
N ALA A 188 -29.01 -7.18 13.19
CA ALA A 188 -30.01 -6.12 13.05
C ALA A 188 -29.96 -5.10 14.22
N GLN A 189 -29.60 -5.55 15.43
CA GLN A 189 -29.51 -4.71 16.61
C GLN A 189 -28.22 -3.86 16.63
N ARG A 190 -27.22 -4.23 15.83
CA ARG A 190 -25.94 -3.51 15.71
C ARG A 190 -25.96 -2.47 14.59
N ILE A 191 -27.02 -2.42 13.77
CA ILE A 191 -27.12 -1.44 12.69
C ILE A 191 -27.90 -0.23 13.17
N ASP A 192 -27.32 0.94 12.97
CA ASP A 192 -28.03 2.21 13.08
C ASP A 192 -27.72 3.12 11.87
N GLU A 193 -28.28 4.31 11.87
CA GLU A 193 -28.00 5.36 10.88
C GLU A 193 -27.56 6.63 11.63
N ASN A 194 -26.59 7.30 11.05
CA ASN A 194 -26.19 8.60 11.56
C ASN A 194 -27.23 9.69 11.17
N GLU A 195 -27.00 10.93 11.60
CA GLU A 195 -27.88 12.09 11.30
C GLU A 195 -28.07 12.37 9.80
N HIS A 196 -27.18 11.84 8.94
CA HIS A 196 -27.27 11.96 7.48
C HIS A 196 -27.87 10.71 6.81
N GLY A 197 -28.42 9.75 7.57
CA GLY A 197 -29.00 8.52 7.05
C GLY A 197 -27.96 7.51 6.53
N ILE A 198 -26.70 7.66 6.92
CA ILE A 198 -25.62 6.72 6.54
C ILE A 198 -25.63 5.57 7.52
N LYS A 199 -25.83 4.35 6.99
CA LYS A 199 -25.77 3.12 7.77
C LYS A 199 -24.39 2.86 8.33
N ARG A 200 -24.36 2.32 9.54
CA ARG A 200 -23.15 1.90 10.22
C ARG A 200 -23.40 0.66 11.09
N ILE A 201 -22.36 -0.13 11.27
CA ILE A 201 -22.34 -1.34 12.07
C ILE A 201 -21.57 -1.04 13.35
N LYS A 202 -22.23 -1.15 14.51
CA LYS A 202 -21.58 -0.99 15.82
C LYS A 202 -20.62 -2.14 16.08
N LEU A 203 -19.40 -1.85 16.44
CA LEU A 203 -18.35 -2.82 16.76
C LEU A 203 -18.30 -3.14 18.24
N THR A 204 -18.64 -2.17 19.09
CA THR A 204 -18.72 -2.29 20.55
C THR A 204 -20.16 -2.20 21.03
N GLU A 205 -20.44 -2.63 22.25
CA GLU A 205 -21.77 -2.54 22.84
C GLU A 205 -22.19 -1.10 23.11
N GLU A 206 -21.25 -0.26 23.51
CA GLU A 206 -21.42 1.18 23.75
C GLU A 206 -21.74 1.92 22.43
N GLY A 207 -21.31 1.37 21.30
CA GLY A 207 -21.57 1.90 19.95
C GLY A 207 -20.74 3.13 19.60
N ASP A 208 -19.70 3.41 20.34
CA ASP A 208 -18.73 4.50 20.09
C ASP A 208 -17.79 4.16 18.92
N LEU A 209 -17.50 2.87 18.69
CA LEU A 209 -16.77 2.38 17.52
C LEU A 209 -17.72 1.71 16.54
N TYR A 210 -17.59 2.07 15.28
CA TYR A 210 -18.44 1.57 14.22
C TYR A 210 -17.71 1.52 12.87
N LEU A 211 -18.23 0.69 11.98
CA LEU A 211 -17.88 0.64 10.56
C LEU A 211 -19.05 1.26 9.75
N SER A 212 -18.80 2.32 9.02
CA SER A 212 -19.82 2.99 8.22
C SER A 212 -19.86 2.47 6.78
N GLN A 213 -20.99 2.73 6.09
CA GLN A 213 -21.12 2.45 4.65
C GLN A 213 -20.06 3.23 3.84
N MET A 214 -19.63 4.40 4.34
CA MET A 214 -18.61 5.21 3.66
C MET A 214 -17.22 4.57 3.78
N ASP A 215 -16.89 4.00 4.94
CA ASP A 215 -15.62 3.30 5.15
C ASP A 215 -15.49 2.10 4.20
N ILE A 216 -16.59 1.37 3.99
CA ILE A 216 -16.66 0.28 3.02
C ILE A 216 -16.39 0.82 1.60
N ARG A 217 -16.92 2.00 1.25
CA ARG A 217 -16.69 2.63 -0.05
C ARG A 217 -15.23 3.06 -0.25
N GLU A 218 -14.61 3.60 0.80
CA GLU A 218 -13.19 3.98 0.72
C GLU A 218 -12.31 2.73 0.48
N LEU A 219 -12.56 1.61 1.17
CA LEU A 219 -11.85 0.36 0.87
C LEU A 219 -12.14 -0.14 -0.56
N GLN A 220 -13.38 -0.04 -1.05
CA GLN A 220 -13.71 -0.47 -2.41
C GLN A 220 -12.95 0.32 -3.48
N LYS A 221 -12.81 1.64 -3.31
CA LYS A 221 -12.00 2.48 -4.21
C LYS A 221 -10.53 2.07 -4.17
N ALA A 222 -9.96 1.98 -2.98
CA ALA A 222 -8.56 1.62 -2.79
C ALA A 222 -8.22 0.26 -3.41
N LYS A 223 -8.99 -0.77 -3.10
CA LYS A 223 -8.76 -2.11 -3.66
C LYS A 223 -8.99 -2.16 -5.17
N GLY A 224 -9.96 -1.40 -5.67
CA GLY A 224 -10.25 -1.32 -7.11
C GLY A 224 -9.08 -0.74 -7.89
N ALA A 225 -8.52 0.36 -7.40
CA ALA A 225 -7.36 1.01 -8.01
C ALA A 225 -6.14 0.08 -8.02
N ILE A 226 -5.82 -0.59 -6.91
CA ILE A 226 -4.71 -1.55 -6.83
C ILE A 226 -4.93 -2.72 -7.78
N ARG A 227 -6.15 -3.29 -7.80
CA ARG A 227 -6.48 -4.43 -8.65
C ARG A 227 -6.39 -4.09 -10.14
N ALA A 228 -6.88 -2.92 -10.54
CA ALA A 228 -6.77 -2.44 -11.92
C ALA A 228 -5.30 -2.25 -12.32
N SER A 229 -4.50 -1.64 -11.45
CA SER A 229 -3.08 -1.41 -11.71
C SER A 229 -2.31 -2.70 -11.94
N ILE A 230 -2.47 -3.70 -11.05
CA ILE A 230 -1.77 -4.98 -11.20
C ILE A 230 -2.21 -5.74 -12.46
N ASN A 231 -3.52 -5.70 -12.79
CA ASN A 231 -4.03 -6.33 -14.00
C ASN A 231 -3.42 -5.68 -15.27
N ILE A 232 -3.33 -4.35 -15.31
CA ILE A 232 -2.72 -3.63 -16.44
C ILE A 232 -1.26 -4.01 -16.62
N LEU A 233 -0.46 -4.05 -15.53
CA LEU A 233 0.94 -4.44 -15.63
C LEU A 233 1.10 -5.90 -16.07
N MET A 234 0.24 -6.80 -15.59
CA MET A 234 0.23 -8.19 -16.02
C MET A 234 -0.15 -8.33 -17.49
N ASP A 235 -1.17 -7.61 -17.96
CA ASP A 235 -1.60 -7.63 -19.36
C ASP A 235 -0.49 -7.13 -20.30
N GLU A 236 0.25 -6.08 -19.91
CA GLU A 236 1.41 -5.55 -20.66
C GLU A 236 2.56 -6.57 -20.77
N LEU A 237 2.68 -7.47 -19.80
CA LEU A 237 3.65 -8.57 -19.81
C LEU A 237 3.09 -9.86 -20.41
N GLY A 238 1.80 -9.89 -20.77
CA GLY A 238 1.12 -11.10 -21.26
C GLY A 238 0.96 -12.18 -20.20
N LEU A 239 0.94 -11.81 -18.92
CA LEU A 239 0.82 -12.72 -17.78
C LEU A 239 -0.65 -12.92 -17.38
N LYS A 240 -0.96 -14.12 -16.91
CA LYS A 240 -2.21 -14.46 -16.23
C LYS A 240 -1.96 -14.63 -14.75
N SER A 241 -3.04 -14.64 -13.95
CA SER A 241 -2.95 -14.81 -12.50
C SER A 241 -2.24 -16.11 -12.09
N GLU A 242 -2.46 -17.18 -12.84
CA GLU A 242 -1.83 -18.48 -12.61
C GLU A 242 -0.31 -18.54 -12.88
N ASP A 243 0.20 -17.56 -13.64
CA ASP A 243 1.63 -17.48 -13.95
C ASP A 243 2.45 -16.87 -12.81
N LEU A 244 1.80 -16.11 -11.91
CA LEU A 244 2.49 -15.52 -10.76
C LEU A 244 2.94 -16.60 -9.78
N GLU A 245 4.24 -16.67 -9.55
CA GLU A 245 4.86 -17.61 -8.61
C GLU A 245 5.09 -16.98 -7.22
N GLU A 246 5.12 -15.64 -7.16
CA GLU A 246 5.30 -14.88 -5.93
C GLU A 246 4.51 -13.57 -5.98
N VAL A 247 3.81 -13.23 -4.89
CA VAL A 247 3.11 -11.97 -4.71
C VAL A 247 3.41 -11.41 -3.33
N ILE A 248 4.09 -10.28 -3.25
CA ILE A 248 4.54 -9.67 -2.00
C ILE A 248 3.67 -8.46 -1.66
N LEU A 249 3.10 -8.47 -0.47
CA LEU A 249 2.40 -7.32 0.09
C LEU A 249 3.30 -6.64 1.12
N THR A 250 3.54 -5.35 0.95
CA THR A 250 4.37 -4.55 1.85
C THR A 250 3.70 -3.20 2.15
N GLY A 251 4.38 -2.32 2.86
CA GLY A 251 3.90 -0.98 3.19
C GLY A 251 3.54 -0.80 4.64
N SER A 252 2.62 0.12 4.91
CA SER A 252 2.27 0.57 6.26
C SER A 252 1.59 -0.49 7.12
N PHE A 253 1.01 -1.54 6.55
CA PHE A 253 0.43 -2.65 7.31
C PHE A 253 1.46 -3.68 7.76
N GLY A 254 2.62 -3.75 7.09
CA GLY A 254 3.63 -4.74 7.39
C GLY A 254 3.07 -6.15 7.48
N GLY A 255 3.74 -7.08 8.08
CA GLY A 255 3.33 -8.49 8.18
C GLY A 255 2.02 -8.79 8.96
N GLN A 256 1.07 -7.86 9.03
CA GLN A 256 -0.22 -8.00 9.72
C GLN A 256 -1.43 -7.95 8.76
N VAL A 257 -1.21 -8.04 7.46
CA VAL A 257 -2.31 -8.11 6.49
C VAL A 257 -2.92 -9.52 6.49
N ASP A 258 -4.24 -9.59 6.62
CA ASP A 258 -5.01 -10.81 6.45
C ASP A 258 -5.03 -11.19 4.96
N ILE A 259 -4.25 -12.21 4.58
CA ILE A 259 -4.12 -12.69 3.20
C ILE A 259 -5.47 -13.21 2.68
N ASP A 260 -6.26 -13.89 3.51
CA ASP A 260 -7.59 -14.37 3.13
C ASP A 260 -8.50 -13.19 2.80
N ALA A 261 -8.45 -12.11 3.58
CA ALA A 261 -9.19 -10.89 3.28
C ALA A 261 -8.76 -10.24 1.96
N VAL A 262 -7.45 -10.16 1.69
CA VAL A 262 -6.90 -9.61 0.44
C VAL A 262 -7.40 -10.38 -0.78
N LEU A 263 -7.35 -11.73 -0.73
CA LEU A 263 -7.79 -12.61 -1.80
C LEU A 263 -9.32 -12.58 -1.97
N ASN A 264 -10.08 -12.79 -0.89
CA ASN A 264 -11.53 -12.93 -0.93
C ASN A 264 -12.24 -11.59 -1.23
N LEU A 265 -11.66 -10.47 -0.84
CA LEU A 265 -12.15 -9.16 -1.26
C LEU A 265 -11.72 -8.78 -2.69
N GLY A 266 -10.83 -9.55 -3.31
CA GLY A 266 -10.35 -9.33 -4.68
C GLY A 266 -9.46 -8.11 -4.84
N MET A 267 -8.63 -7.82 -3.85
CA MET A 267 -7.67 -6.72 -3.87
C MET A 267 -6.49 -7.01 -4.82
N ILE A 268 -6.11 -8.28 -4.93
CA ILE A 268 -5.11 -8.78 -5.88
C ILE A 268 -5.74 -9.80 -6.84
N PRO A 269 -5.08 -10.18 -7.94
CA PRO A 269 -5.53 -11.26 -8.83
C PRO A 269 -5.80 -12.57 -8.06
N PRO A 270 -6.67 -13.47 -8.57
CA PRO A 270 -6.95 -14.74 -7.94
C PRO A 270 -5.76 -15.69 -8.11
N VAL A 271 -4.80 -15.54 -7.25
CA VAL A 271 -3.61 -16.40 -7.14
C VAL A 271 -3.80 -17.44 -6.03
N ARG A 272 -2.95 -18.47 -6.01
CA ARG A 272 -2.90 -19.42 -4.90
C ARG A 272 -2.39 -18.70 -3.64
N GLN A 273 -2.96 -19.03 -2.49
CA GLN A 273 -2.58 -18.39 -1.22
C GLN A 273 -1.11 -18.60 -0.88
N GLU A 274 -0.56 -19.78 -1.24
CA GLU A 274 0.83 -20.17 -0.93
C GLU A 274 1.88 -19.31 -1.64
N VAL A 275 1.49 -18.56 -2.68
CA VAL A 275 2.41 -17.65 -3.38
C VAL A 275 2.33 -16.22 -2.85
N VAL A 276 1.44 -15.94 -1.88
CA VAL A 276 1.28 -14.61 -1.29
C VAL A 276 2.05 -14.50 0.00
N GLU A 277 2.94 -13.52 0.07
CA GLU A 277 3.73 -13.21 1.25
C GLU A 277 3.51 -11.78 1.73
N THR A 278 3.76 -11.55 3.01
CA THR A 278 3.67 -10.22 3.60
C THR A 278 5.01 -9.83 4.22
N THR A 279 5.47 -8.63 3.94
CA THR A 279 6.73 -8.09 4.47
C THR A 279 6.54 -6.67 4.95
N ALA A 280 6.94 -6.38 6.19
CA ALA A 280 6.88 -5.02 6.71
C ALA A 280 7.94 -4.14 6.04
N ASN A 281 7.55 -2.89 5.68
CA ASN A 281 8.49 -1.82 5.34
C ASN A 281 9.56 -2.20 4.30
N GLY A 282 9.14 -2.78 3.17
CA GLY A 282 10.05 -3.15 2.08
C GLY A 282 10.92 -1.99 1.59
N ALA A 283 10.32 -0.80 1.45
CA ALA A 283 11.05 0.42 1.07
C ALA A 283 12.18 0.76 2.08
N GLY A 284 11.94 0.63 3.38
CA GLY A 284 12.95 0.88 4.41
C GLY A 284 14.10 -0.12 4.37
N PHE A 285 13.80 -1.40 4.18
CA PHE A 285 14.85 -2.43 4.03
C PHE A 285 15.63 -2.25 2.73
N GLY A 286 14.96 -1.88 1.63
CA GLY A 286 15.63 -1.55 0.38
C GLY A 286 16.52 -0.30 0.47
N ALA A 287 16.07 0.72 1.20
CA ALA A 287 16.90 1.90 1.48
C ALA A 287 18.20 1.51 2.21
N ALA A 288 18.16 0.53 3.11
CA ALA A 288 19.36 0.05 3.80
C ALA A 288 20.38 -0.60 2.83
N ILE A 289 19.92 -1.25 1.75
CA ILE A 289 20.80 -1.78 0.69
C ILE A 289 21.59 -0.66 0.06
N PHE A 290 20.97 0.50 -0.18
CA PHE A 290 21.59 1.65 -0.84
C PHE A 290 22.59 2.43 0.02
N LEU A 291 22.79 2.04 1.28
CA LEU A 291 23.85 2.58 2.12
C LEU A 291 25.27 2.12 1.68
N SER A 292 25.36 1.04 0.92
CA SER A 292 26.63 0.59 0.31
C SER A 292 26.79 1.15 -1.10
N ASP A 293 28.02 1.36 -1.54
CA ASP A 293 28.32 1.83 -2.90
C ASP A 293 27.86 0.83 -3.96
N GLU A 294 28.01 -0.48 -3.68
CA GLU A 294 27.53 -1.57 -4.54
C GLU A 294 26.01 -1.60 -4.64
N GLY A 295 25.32 -1.53 -3.50
CA GLY A 295 23.85 -1.49 -3.45
C GLY A 295 23.29 -0.24 -4.12
N PHE A 296 23.92 0.92 -3.95
CA PHE A 296 23.53 2.16 -4.61
C PHE A 296 23.66 2.04 -6.14
N ALA A 297 24.80 1.52 -6.62
CA ALA A 297 25.02 1.27 -8.05
C ALA A 297 24.05 0.21 -8.62
N ARG A 298 23.66 -0.80 -7.83
CA ARG A 298 22.59 -1.74 -8.18
C ARG A 298 21.25 -1.02 -8.34
N GLY A 299 20.91 -0.14 -7.41
CA GLY A 299 19.69 0.68 -7.48
C GLY A 299 19.64 1.55 -8.74
N GLU A 300 20.78 2.20 -9.12
CA GLU A 300 20.88 2.97 -10.37
C GLU A 300 20.59 2.08 -11.61
N LYS A 301 21.04 0.82 -11.63
CA LYS A 301 20.77 -0.14 -12.72
C LYS A 301 19.31 -0.57 -12.75
N ILE A 302 18.73 -0.91 -11.60
CA ILE A 302 17.32 -1.29 -11.49
C ILE A 302 16.44 -0.15 -12.02
N ALA A 303 16.67 1.09 -11.59
CA ALA A 303 15.91 2.24 -12.06
C ALA A 303 16.01 2.44 -13.59
N ALA A 304 17.20 2.20 -14.15
CA ALA A 304 17.43 2.33 -15.60
C ALA A 304 16.74 1.22 -16.42
N SER A 305 16.51 0.04 -15.84
CA SER A 305 15.85 -1.11 -16.50
C SER A 305 14.37 -1.23 -16.19
N SER A 306 13.84 -0.46 -15.23
CA SER A 306 12.44 -0.47 -14.86
C SER A 306 11.64 0.52 -15.71
N GLU A 307 10.43 0.14 -16.09
CA GLU A 307 9.50 0.96 -16.87
C GLU A 307 8.32 1.38 -16.00
N GLN A 308 7.98 2.67 -15.98
CA GLN A 308 6.71 3.15 -15.42
C GLN A 308 5.62 3.06 -16.48
N ILE A 309 4.49 2.47 -16.12
CA ILE A 309 3.26 2.47 -16.92
C ILE A 309 2.35 3.59 -16.43
N ASP A 310 1.92 4.45 -17.35
CA ASP A 310 1.00 5.55 -17.04
C ASP A 310 -0.44 5.02 -17.05
N LEU A 311 -1.01 4.83 -15.88
CA LEU A 311 -2.36 4.27 -15.71
C LEU A 311 -3.43 5.18 -16.30
N ASP A 312 -3.31 6.49 -16.13
CA ASP A 312 -4.29 7.49 -16.59
C ASP A 312 -4.52 7.48 -18.13
N GLN A 313 -3.59 6.90 -18.87
CA GLN A 313 -3.69 6.77 -20.32
C GLN A 313 -4.20 5.39 -20.76
N ASN A 314 -4.39 4.47 -19.81
CA ASN A 314 -4.84 3.14 -20.11
C ASN A 314 -6.37 3.04 -20.07
N PRO A 315 -7.06 2.68 -21.19
CA PRO A 315 -8.52 2.62 -21.25
C PRO A 315 -9.15 1.57 -20.31
N ASN A 316 -8.35 0.68 -19.73
CA ASN A 316 -8.81 -0.35 -18.79
C ASN A 316 -8.72 0.11 -17.33
N PHE A 317 -8.29 1.35 -17.09
CA PHE A 317 -8.15 1.88 -15.72
C PHE A 317 -9.41 2.61 -15.22
N ASP A 318 -10.37 2.99 -16.08
CA ASP A 318 -11.62 3.71 -15.76
C ASP A 318 -12.68 2.85 -15.05
#